data_0457d1204d9664b4240cde6a960c848a
#
_entry.id   0457d1204d9664b4240cde6a960c848a
#
_cell.length_a   1.000
_cell.length_b   1.000
_cell.length_c   1.000
_cell.angle_alpha   90.00
_cell.angle_beta   90.00
_cell.angle_gamma   90.00
#
_symmetry.space_group_name_H-M   'P 1'
#
loop_
_entity.id
_entity.type
_entity.pdbx_description
1 polymer ?
#
loop_
_entity_poly.entity_id
_entity_poly.type
_entity_poly.pdbx_seq_one_letter_code
_entity_poly.pdbx_strand_id
1 'polypeptide(L)'
;MLYIVLCMGSIFFADRYHKKIESCFILTFLFTMLGLYVASFLGLLEASTWAMAIFWILLGARTLWKHRKKEDTFLKQQVTTTGFLLFTILFFAFLTFSFSKMLTSWDQYSNWSILAKNAFYTNTWVADIGVQYPPVPIALQYFFMKIGGEYRQGIESFTIQMLTFSCLFPLLQWTKGKSIQKIAVSIMILCIPAIFTMMNFYDSSYPDTFMGILLGLILTIYVLEENKNYQKVVLALSFVTLTLSKPTGVGIAAIGIGMLVLYEVFSQKKKQHLRKILTGSKIRTCMVFLLIVIATYVSWKGYQTFYVGELEQASTQQIREDKSNIFSYLWNSFTIAFLGVGNENAIDGARSLGTLLDNMNQNIAITKPVYLNMVTTIFLLFGMAILLYVKYFKENRQRFKWGMVVLSIGLVLYIGMLQVAYMFVFSTDEMIGHNGLDRYLPTFFLSIIYFMVASILKEAKEMKKSQNLFYVILTAAILFVTPIELISNNTITSGIHEVDKRLNWQEVMEQTEIIQEKLEQRKASKVWLFSNPQNGGDVLYENAIRYYIFPTINAKSINSYKQQELEDALEKLKQEELSYIYIWNADETLEEYLGAKL
;
A
#
# COMPACT_ATOMS: atom_id res chain seq x y z
N MET A 1 -22.20 5.54 -10.65
CA MET A 1 -21.80 4.46 -11.57
C MET A 1 -20.80 3.48 -10.94
N LEU A 2 -19.69 3.95 -10.35
CA LEU A 2 -18.62 3.13 -9.77
C LEU A 2 -19.13 2.06 -8.78
N TYR A 3 -19.98 2.43 -7.82
CA TYR A 3 -20.59 1.48 -6.87
C TYR A 3 -21.30 0.31 -7.56
N ILE A 4 -22.07 0.62 -8.61
CA ILE A 4 -22.79 -0.40 -9.39
C ILE A 4 -21.80 -1.35 -10.08
N VAL A 5 -20.74 -0.80 -10.70
CA VAL A 5 -19.69 -1.60 -11.36
C VAL A 5 -19.06 -2.60 -10.38
N LEU A 6 -18.68 -2.15 -9.19
CA LEU A 6 -18.06 -2.99 -8.16
C LEU A 6 -19.04 -4.06 -7.64
N CYS A 7 -20.29 -3.70 -7.41
CA CYS A 7 -21.31 -4.67 -6.99
C CYS A 7 -21.61 -5.73 -8.07
N MET A 8 -21.69 -5.32 -9.35
CA MET A 8 -21.97 -6.23 -10.46
C MET A 8 -20.84 -7.24 -10.68
N GLY A 9 -19.56 -6.81 -10.61
CA GLY A 9 -18.42 -7.72 -10.65
C GLY A 9 -18.43 -8.70 -9.46
N SER A 10 -18.72 -8.19 -8.26
CA SER A 10 -18.70 -9.00 -7.04
C SER A 10 -19.84 -10.03 -7.00
N ILE A 11 -21.03 -9.69 -7.51
CA ILE A 11 -22.17 -10.62 -7.60
C ILE A 11 -21.90 -11.73 -8.63
N PHE A 12 -21.22 -11.42 -9.73
CA PHE A 12 -20.75 -12.42 -10.70
C PHE A 12 -19.81 -13.43 -10.05
N PHE A 13 -18.80 -12.96 -9.29
CA PHE A 13 -17.88 -13.86 -8.59
C PHE A 13 -18.56 -14.65 -7.47
N ALA A 14 -19.55 -14.07 -6.78
CA ALA A 14 -20.34 -14.76 -5.78
C ALA A 14 -21.08 -15.97 -6.36
N ASP A 15 -21.71 -15.80 -7.53
CA ASP A 15 -22.34 -16.91 -8.27
C ASP A 15 -21.30 -17.92 -8.78
N ARG A 16 -20.20 -17.44 -9.36
CA ARG A 16 -19.16 -18.29 -9.96
C ARG A 16 -18.47 -19.21 -8.96
N TYR A 17 -18.23 -18.72 -7.74
CA TYR A 17 -17.51 -19.46 -6.70
C TYR A 17 -18.41 -19.97 -5.57
N HIS A 18 -19.72 -19.74 -5.65
CA HIS A 18 -20.68 -20.08 -4.59
C HIS A 18 -20.25 -19.50 -3.23
N LYS A 19 -19.88 -18.21 -3.23
CA LYS A 19 -19.44 -17.45 -2.05
C LYS A 19 -20.44 -16.36 -1.72
N LYS A 20 -20.32 -15.81 -0.53
CA LYS A 20 -20.99 -14.56 -0.19
C LYS A 20 -20.33 -13.39 -0.91
N ILE A 21 -21.11 -12.38 -1.27
CA ILE A 21 -20.65 -11.22 -2.04
C ILE A 21 -19.48 -10.50 -1.35
N GLU A 22 -19.49 -10.42 -0.02
CA GLU A 22 -18.41 -9.81 0.75
C GLU A 22 -17.04 -10.48 0.51
N SER A 23 -17.00 -11.77 0.27
CA SER A 23 -15.76 -12.48 -0.08
C SER A 23 -15.28 -12.19 -1.51
N CYS A 24 -16.12 -11.58 -2.34
CA CYS A 24 -15.87 -11.42 -3.77
C CYS A 24 -15.51 -9.98 -4.17
N PHE A 25 -15.71 -8.99 -3.30
CA PHE A 25 -15.27 -7.62 -3.60
C PHE A 25 -13.81 -7.56 -4.00
N ILE A 26 -12.94 -8.22 -3.24
CA ILE A 26 -11.50 -8.27 -3.53
C ILE A 26 -11.20 -8.75 -4.95
N LEU A 27 -11.91 -9.76 -5.47
CA LEU A 27 -11.70 -10.24 -6.83
C LEU A 27 -12.03 -9.18 -7.87
N THR A 28 -13.10 -8.43 -7.68
CA THR A 28 -13.48 -7.34 -8.61
C THR A 28 -12.39 -6.27 -8.65
N PHE A 29 -11.86 -5.86 -7.50
CA PHE A 29 -10.77 -4.90 -7.41
C PHE A 29 -9.50 -5.42 -8.09
N LEU A 30 -9.05 -6.63 -7.73
CA LEU A 30 -7.80 -7.20 -8.25
C LEU A 30 -7.86 -7.47 -9.76
N PHE A 31 -8.98 -7.97 -10.29
CA PHE A 31 -9.15 -8.17 -11.73
C PHE A 31 -9.21 -6.85 -12.48
N THR A 32 -9.85 -5.82 -11.92
CA THR A 32 -9.88 -4.48 -12.54
C THR A 32 -8.46 -3.92 -12.67
N MET A 33 -7.68 -3.97 -11.60
CA MET A 33 -6.28 -3.50 -11.63
C MET A 33 -5.43 -4.28 -12.63
N LEU A 34 -5.55 -5.62 -12.65
CA LEU A 34 -4.81 -6.45 -13.60
C LEU A 34 -5.22 -6.15 -15.04
N GLY A 35 -6.52 -5.98 -15.31
CA GLY A 35 -7.04 -5.64 -16.64
C GLY A 35 -6.46 -4.32 -17.15
N LEU A 36 -6.46 -3.28 -16.32
CA LEU A 36 -5.86 -1.98 -16.66
C LEU A 36 -4.34 -2.08 -16.86
N TYR A 37 -3.66 -2.82 -15.99
CA TYR A 37 -2.21 -3.04 -16.12
C TYR A 37 -1.87 -3.71 -17.46
N VAL A 38 -2.58 -4.78 -17.82
CA VAL A 38 -2.36 -5.46 -19.11
C VAL A 38 -2.69 -4.55 -20.29
N ALA A 39 -3.79 -3.80 -20.23
CA ALA A 39 -4.20 -2.90 -21.30
C ALA A 39 -3.21 -1.73 -21.53
N SER A 40 -2.49 -1.32 -20.49
CA SER A 40 -1.52 -0.24 -20.57
C SER A 40 -0.33 -0.58 -21.51
N PHE A 41 0.04 -1.85 -21.64
CA PHE A 41 1.06 -2.28 -22.61
C PHE A 41 0.65 -2.06 -24.07
N LEU A 42 -0.65 -1.94 -24.31
CA LEU A 42 -1.22 -1.70 -25.64
C LEU A 42 -1.52 -0.21 -25.88
N GLY A 43 -1.21 0.67 -24.92
CA GLY A 43 -1.57 2.08 -24.98
C GLY A 43 -3.09 2.34 -24.88
N LEU A 44 -3.87 1.36 -24.39
CA LEU A 44 -5.33 1.39 -24.36
C LEU A 44 -5.91 1.67 -22.97
N LEU A 45 -5.16 2.39 -22.12
CA LEU A 45 -5.52 2.54 -20.71
C LEU A 45 -6.90 3.18 -20.51
N GLU A 46 -7.19 4.27 -21.21
CA GLU A 46 -8.47 4.97 -21.12
C GLU A 46 -9.64 4.13 -21.65
N ALA A 47 -9.49 3.56 -22.85
CA ALA A 47 -10.49 2.70 -23.44
C ALA A 47 -10.78 1.47 -22.57
N SER A 48 -9.74 0.89 -21.97
CA SER A 48 -9.87 -0.28 -21.08
C SER A 48 -10.62 0.03 -19.78
N THR A 49 -10.57 1.26 -19.29
CA THR A 49 -11.36 1.68 -18.12
C THR A 49 -12.86 1.51 -18.38
N TRP A 50 -13.33 2.04 -19.49
CA TRP A 50 -14.73 1.90 -19.89
C TRP A 50 -15.08 0.46 -20.27
N ALA A 51 -14.18 -0.23 -20.96
CA ALA A 51 -14.34 -1.64 -21.29
C ALA A 51 -14.49 -2.51 -20.03
N MET A 52 -13.68 -2.28 -19.00
CA MET A 52 -13.78 -3.00 -17.72
C MET A 52 -15.08 -2.67 -16.98
N ALA A 53 -15.52 -1.41 -16.98
CA ALA A 53 -16.79 -1.04 -16.37
C ALA A 53 -17.98 -1.74 -17.06
N ILE A 54 -18.01 -1.71 -18.40
CA ILE A 54 -19.03 -2.39 -19.20
C ILE A 54 -18.97 -3.91 -18.98
N PHE A 55 -17.78 -4.49 -18.97
CA PHE A 55 -17.56 -5.92 -18.72
C PHE A 55 -18.18 -6.37 -17.39
N TRP A 56 -17.91 -5.65 -16.29
CA TRP A 56 -18.52 -5.97 -15.00
C TRP A 56 -20.03 -5.81 -14.99
N ILE A 57 -20.56 -4.76 -15.63
CA ILE A 57 -22.01 -4.55 -15.73
C ILE A 57 -22.66 -5.71 -16.50
N LEU A 58 -22.09 -6.13 -17.63
CA LEU A 58 -22.64 -7.22 -18.43
C LEU A 58 -22.60 -8.56 -17.70
N LEU A 59 -21.49 -8.89 -17.04
CA LEU A 59 -21.38 -10.13 -16.27
C LEU A 59 -22.33 -10.15 -15.07
N GLY A 60 -22.45 -9.03 -14.37
CA GLY A 60 -23.41 -8.87 -13.28
C GLY A 60 -24.85 -8.97 -13.77
N ALA A 61 -25.19 -8.26 -14.85
CA ALA A 61 -26.53 -8.32 -15.47
C ALA A 61 -26.90 -9.75 -15.90
N ARG A 62 -25.95 -10.47 -16.51
CA ARG A 62 -26.14 -11.89 -16.84
C ARG A 62 -26.43 -12.73 -15.59
N THR A 63 -25.71 -12.48 -14.51
CA THR A 63 -25.92 -13.19 -13.23
C THR A 63 -27.29 -12.85 -12.64
N LEU A 64 -27.68 -11.56 -12.62
CA LEU A 64 -29.01 -11.13 -12.18
C LEU A 64 -30.11 -11.78 -13.03
N TRP A 65 -29.94 -11.84 -14.35
CA TRP A 65 -30.87 -12.50 -15.25
C TRP A 65 -30.99 -14.00 -14.97
N LYS A 66 -29.90 -14.71 -14.71
CA LYS A 66 -29.87 -16.12 -14.32
C LYS A 66 -30.74 -16.39 -13.08
N HIS A 67 -30.64 -15.49 -12.08
CA HIS A 67 -31.31 -15.63 -10.78
C HIS A 67 -32.61 -14.82 -10.65
N ARG A 68 -33.27 -14.48 -11.77
CA ARG A 68 -34.51 -13.65 -11.77
C ARG A 68 -35.79 -14.36 -11.33
N LYS A 69 -35.78 -15.68 -11.22
CA LYS A 69 -36.97 -16.43 -10.83
C LYS A 69 -37.35 -16.17 -9.38
N LYS A 70 -38.66 -16.06 -9.08
CA LYS A 70 -39.16 -15.75 -7.73
C LYS A 70 -38.74 -16.76 -6.65
N GLU A 71 -38.56 -18.03 -7.03
CA GLU A 71 -38.13 -19.11 -6.14
C GLU A 71 -36.62 -19.07 -5.84
N ASP A 72 -35.84 -18.35 -6.63
CA ASP A 72 -34.39 -18.24 -6.42
C ASP A 72 -34.08 -17.24 -5.34
N THR A 73 -33.50 -17.71 -4.25
CA THR A 73 -33.15 -16.90 -3.09
C THR A 73 -31.73 -16.32 -3.15
N PHE A 74 -30.96 -16.62 -4.21
CA PHE A 74 -29.55 -16.22 -4.31
C PHE A 74 -29.35 -14.72 -4.12
N LEU A 75 -30.05 -13.90 -4.91
CA LEU A 75 -29.90 -12.44 -4.84
C LEU A 75 -30.24 -11.89 -3.46
N LYS A 76 -31.35 -12.35 -2.89
CA LYS A 76 -31.76 -11.95 -1.53
C LYS A 76 -30.67 -12.30 -0.52
N GLN A 77 -30.09 -13.50 -0.61
CA GLN A 77 -29.02 -13.94 0.28
C GLN A 77 -27.75 -13.10 0.13
N GLN A 78 -27.43 -12.59 -1.07
CA GLN A 78 -26.25 -11.75 -1.29
C GLN A 78 -26.43 -10.34 -0.73
N VAL A 79 -27.55 -9.67 -1.03
CA VAL A 79 -27.77 -8.26 -0.64
C VAL A 79 -28.16 -8.08 0.83
N THR A 80 -28.55 -9.14 1.53
CA THR A 80 -28.87 -9.10 2.97
C THR A 80 -27.70 -9.45 3.87
N THR A 81 -26.50 -9.68 3.32
CA THR A 81 -25.31 -9.96 4.16
C THR A 81 -24.86 -8.72 4.92
N THR A 82 -24.34 -8.93 6.12
CA THR A 82 -23.74 -7.85 6.92
C THR A 82 -22.58 -7.19 6.17
N GLY A 83 -21.79 -8.00 5.42
CA GLY A 83 -20.68 -7.49 4.64
C GLY A 83 -21.11 -6.57 3.50
N PHE A 84 -22.19 -6.93 2.77
CA PHE A 84 -22.73 -6.06 1.71
C PHE A 84 -23.25 -4.74 2.26
N LEU A 85 -23.99 -4.78 3.38
CA LEU A 85 -24.49 -3.57 4.03
C LEU A 85 -23.34 -2.66 4.46
N LEU A 86 -22.33 -3.21 5.12
CA LEU A 86 -21.16 -2.44 5.57
C LEU A 86 -20.34 -1.90 4.40
N PHE A 87 -20.17 -2.67 3.32
CA PHE A 87 -19.55 -2.17 2.10
C PHE A 87 -20.29 -0.95 1.55
N THR A 88 -21.62 -1.02 1.48
CA THR A 88 -22.46 0.08 0.99
C THR A 88 -22.29 1.33 1.87
N ILE A 89 -22.38 1.17 3.19
CA ILE A 89 -22.23 2.29 4.13
C ILE A 89 -20.83 2.92 4.00
N LEU A 90 -19.78 2.10 4.05
CA LEU A 90 -18.41 2.59 3.95
C LEU A 90 -18.14 3.25 2.60
N PHE A 91 -18.63 2.66 1.50
CA PHE A 91 -18.42 3.22 0.17
C PHE A 91 -18.98 4.66 0.09
N PHE A 92 -20.23 4.86 0.48
CA PHE A 92 -20.84 6.19 0.40
C PHE A 92 -20.32 7.16 1.45
N ALA A 93 -20.06 6.71 2.66
CA ALA A 93 -19.47 7.55 3.70
C ALA A 93 -18.08 8.06 3.29
N PHE A 94 -17.17 7.16 2.90
CA PHE A 94 -15.82 7.56 2.51
C PHE A 94 -15.78 8.32 1.19
N LEU A 95 -16.68 8.01 0.23
CA LEU A 95 -16.81 8.79 -0.98
C LEU A 95 -17.23 10.23 -0.65
N THR A 96 -18.22 10.42 0.22
CA THR A 96 -18.66 11.77 0.64
C THR A 96 -17.52 12.53 1.32
N PHE A 97 -16.79 11.87 2.22
CA PHE A 97 -15.65 12.49 2.89
C PHE A 97 -14.49 12.81 1.94
N SER A 98 -14.32 12.06 0.87
CA SER A 98 -13.26 12.31 -0.11
C SER A 98 -13.42 13.61 -0.90
N PHE A 99 -14.62 14.20 -0.96
CA PHE A 99 -14.86 15.41 -1.77
C PHE A 99 -14.14 16.66 -1.25
N SER A 100 -13.93 16.76 0.06
CA SER A 100 -13.27 17.90 0.70
C SER A 100 -11.83 17.63 1.11
N LYS A 101 -11.30 16.45 0.79
CA LYS A 101 -10.01 16.00 1.29
C LYS A 101 -8.85 16.50 0.43
N MET A 102 -7.82 17.00 1.10
CA MET A 102 -6.54 17.42 0.50
C MET A 102 -5.40 16.48 0.92
N LEU A 103 -4.29 16.53 0.21
CA LEU A 103 -3.08 15.82 0.56
C LEU A 103 -2.42 16.45 1.80
N THR A 104 -1.81 15.64 2.65
CA THR A 104 -1.29 16.08 3.95
C THR A 104 0.18 15.78 4.17
N SER A 105 0.83 15.00 3.31
CA SER A 105 2.19 14.54 3.55
C SER A 105 3.11 14.69 2.33
N TRP A 106 4.41 14.83 2.62
CA TRP A 106 5.47 14.93 1.63
C TRP A 106 5.40 13.85 0.54
N ASP A 107 5.42 12.56 0.94
CA ASP A 107 5.43 11.45 -0.01
C ASP A 107 4.20 11.43 -0.93
N GLN A 108 3.07 12.01 -0.49
CA GLN A 108 1.90 12.15 -1.34
C GLN A 108 2.17 13.11 -2.49
N TYR A 109 2.71 14.30 -2.20
CA TYR A 109 3.03 15.28 -3.24
C TYR A 109 4.18 14.83 -4.14
N SER A 110 5.25 14.29 -3.54
CA SER A 110 6.47 13.98 -4.27
C SER A 110 6.39 12.69 -5.09
N ASN A 111 5.54 11.72 -4.68
CA ASN A 111 5.56 10.38 -5.22
C ASN A 111 4.17 9.85 -5.61
N TRP A 112 3.29 9.59 -4.63
CA TRP A 112 2.09 8.80 -4.89
C TRP A 112 1.05 9.56 -5.71
N SER A 113 0.72 10.76 -5.27
CA SER A 113 -0.37 11.53 -5.87
C SER A 113 0.02 12.17 -7.20
N ILE A 114 1.29 12.56 -7.36
CA ILE A 114 1.74 13.07 -8.66
C ILE A 114 1.71 11.98 -9.74
N LEU A 115 2.02 10.72 -9.39
CA LEU A 115 1.88 9.60 -10.32
C LEU A 115 0.42 9.30 -10.67
N ALA A 116 -0.49 9.38 -9.70
CA ALA A 116 -1.92 9.22 -9.95
C ALA A 116 -2.47 10.35 -10.83
N LYS A 117 -2.04 11.58 -10.58
CA LYS A 117 -2.38 12.76 -11.39
C LYS A 117 -1.82 12.63 -12.81
N ASN A 118 -0.54 12.22 -12.94
CA ASN A 118 0.05 11.93 -14.25
C ASN A 118 -0.77 10.89 -15.01
N ALA A 119 -1.05 9.74 -14.39
CA ALA A 119 -1.83 8.69 -15.03
C ALA A 119 -3.19 9.21 -15.52
N PHE A 120 -3.89 10.01 -14.72
CA PHE A 120 -5.19 10.57 -15.10
C PHE A 120 -5.12 11.42 -16.36
N TYR A 121 -4.11 12.29 -16.50
CA TYR A 121 -4.03 13.24 -17.61
C TYR A 121 -3.32 12.65 -18.84
N THR A 122 -2.32 11.79 -18.66
CA THR A 122 -1.48 11.28 -19.76
C THR A 122 -1.83 9.86 -20.20
N ASN A 123 -2.67 9.14 -19.44
CA ASN A 123 -3.01 7.74 -19.68
C ASN A 123 -1.78 6.81 -19.70
N THR A 124 -0.75 7.11 -18.88
CA THR A 124 0.45 6.28 -18.68
C THR A 124 0.78 6.11 -17.21
N TRP A 125 1.43 4.99 -16.84
CA TRP A 125 1.89 4.77 -15.45
C TRP A 125 3.21 5.43 -15.14
N VAL A 126 3.91 5.87 -16.14
CA VAL A 126 5.26 6.41 -16.04
C VAL A 126 5.22 7.91 -16.32
N ALA A 127 5.92 8.67 -15.50
CA ALA A 127 6.00 10.11 -15.62
C ALA A 127 7.47 10.57 -15.62
N ASP A 128 7.77 11.68 -16.27
CA ASP A 128 9.08 12.34 -16.20
C ASP A 128 9.21 13.16 -14.89
N ILE A 129 9.04 12.47 -13.76
CA ILE A 129 9.07 13.07 -12.41
C ILE A 129 10.05 12.38 -11.47
N GLY A 130 10.93 11.57 -12.01
CA GLY A 130 12.03 10.94 -11.27
C GLY A 130 11.68 9.63 -10.59
N VAL A 131 10.60 9.51 -9.83
CA VAL A 131 10.24 8.29 -9.10
C VAL A 131 9.21 7.47 -9.86
N GLN A 132 9.53 6.20 -10.09
CA GLN A 132 8.66 5.27 -10.81
C GLN A 132 8.19 4.15 -9.88
N TYR A 133 7.02 4.31 -9.28
CA TYR A 133 6.42 3.26 -8.46
C TYR A 133 5.60 2.28 -9.32
N PRO A 134 5.51 1.00 -8.91
CA PRO A 134 4.62 0.05 -9.55
C PRO A 134 3.15 0.50 -9.53
N PRO A 135 2.35 0.15 -10.56
CA PRO A 135 1.12 0.87 -10.89
C PRO A 135 -0.13 0.46 -10.11
N VAL A 136 -0.10 -0.57 -9.26
CA VAL A 136 -1.35 -1.13 -8.69
C VAL A 136 -2.18 -0.13 -7.88
N PRO A 137 -1.62 0.64 -6.93
CA PRO A 137 -2.44 1.65 -6.24
C PRO A 137 -2.99 2.69 -7.21
N ILE A 138 -2.13 3.14 -8.12
CA ILE A 138 -2.42 4.17 -9.12
C ILE A 138 -3.49 3.69 -10.12
N ALA A 139 -3.44 2.43 -10.55
CA ALA A 139 -4.39 1.87 -11.51
C ALA A 139 -5.84 1.93 -11.00
N LEU A 140 -6.04 1.66 -9.72
CA LEU A 140 -7.38 1.74 -9.14
C LEU A 140 -7.82 3.19 -8.90
N GLN A 141 -6.90 4.07 -8.47
CA GLN A 141 -7.14 5.51 -8.37
C GLN A 141 -7.53 6.08 -9.73
N TYR A 142 -6.77 5.75 -10.77
CA TYR A 142 -7.06 6.09 -12.15
C TYR A 142 -8.47 5.64 -12.58
N PHE A 143 -8.80 4.36 -12.34
CA PHE A 143 -10.13 3.81 -12.67
C PHE A 143 -11.24 4.59 -11.99
N PHE A 144 -11.10 4.90 -10.71
CA PHE A 144 -12.13 5.61 -9.96
C PHE A 144 -12.30 7.05 -10.44
N MET A 145 -11.20 7.75 -10.70
CA MET A 145 -11.23 9.13 -11.21
C MET A 145 -11.77 9.21 -12.64
N LYS A 146 -11.35 8.31 -13.54
CA LYS A 146 -11.88 8.29 -14.94
C LYS A 146 -13.36 7.96 -14.99
N ILE A 147 -13.84 7.02 -14.17
CA ILE A 147 -15.27 6.73 -14.05
C ILE A 147 -16.04 7.90 -13.40
N GLY A 148 -15.39 8.64 -12.49
CA GLY A 148 -15.93 9.86 -11.87
C GLY A 148 -15.95 11.07 -12.81
N GLY A 149 -15.12 11.07 -13.85
CA GLY A 149 -15.02 12.14 -14.86
C GLY A 149 -14.07 13.29 -14.47
N GLU A 150 -13.45 13.26 -13.29
CA GLU A 150 -12.56 14.33 -12.83
C GLU A 150 -11.44 13.80 -11.92
N TYR A 151 -10.34 14.52 -11.90
CA TYR A 151 -9.27 14.30 -10.93
C TYR A 151 -9.62 14.95 -9.59
N ARG A 152 -9.51 14.18 -8.50
CA ARG A 152 -9.69 14.69 -7.13
C ARG A 152 -8.73 14.00 -6.17
N GLN A 153 -8.02 14.78 -5.38
CA GLN A 153 -7.04 14.31 -4.39
C GLN A 153 -7.63 13.28 -3.40
N GLY A 154 -8.81 13.57 -2.88
CA GLY A 154 -9.46 12.68 -1.91
C GLY A 154 -9.86 11.31 -2.46
N ILE A 155 -10.06 11.17 -3.78
CA ILE A 155 -10.35 9.88 -4.42
C ILE A 155 -9.16 8.92 -4.28
N GLU A 156 -7.94 9.43 -4.18
CA GLU A 156 -6.75 8.60 -4.00
C GLU A 156 -6.78 7.86 -2.66
N SER A 157 -7.01 8.58 -1.56
CA SER A 157 -7.14 7.97 -0.23
C SER A 157 -8.37 7.06 -0.15
N PHE A 158 -9.52 7.51 -0.66
CA PHE A 158 -10.75 6.71 -0.75
C PHE A 158 -10.50 5.36 -1.43
N THR A 159 -9.75 5.37 -2.53
CA THR A 159 -9.45 4.16 -3.29
C THR A 159 -8.62 3.16 -2.49
N ILE A 160 -7.55 3.64 -1.82
CA ILE A 160 -6.69 2.78 -0.97
C ILE A 160 -7.48 2.22 0.21
N GLN A 161 -8.36 3.02 0.81
CA GLN A 161 -9.24 2.58 1.89
C GLN A 161 -10.17 1.47 1.42
N MET A 162 -10.88 1.67 0.31
CA MET A 162 -11.80 0.66 -0.24
C MET A 162 -11.08 -0.61 -0.68
N LEU A 163 -9.88 -0.49 -1.25
CA LEU A 163 -9.03 -1.62 -1.59
C LEU A 163 -8.63 -2.42 -0.33
N THR A 164 -8.20 -1.72 0.72
CA THR A 164 -7.84 -2.34 2.02
C THR A 164 -9.04 -3.03 2.66
N PHE A 165 -10.20 -2.37 2.70
CA PHE A 165 -11.43 -2.98 3.18
C PHE A 165 -11.85 -4.19 2.36
N SER A 166 -11.68 -4.15 1.03
CA SER A 166 -11.98 -5.30 0.17
C SER A 166 -11.20 -6.55 0.57
N CYS A 167 -9.97 -6.40 1.10
CA CYS A 167 -9.18 -7.49 1.64
C CYS A 167 -9.67 -7.99 3.02
N LEU A 168 -10.35 -7.15 3.80
CA LEU A 168 -10.91 -7.53 5.11
C LEU A 168 -12.28 -8.20 5.00
N PHE A 169 -13.07 -7.84 4.00
CA PHE A 169 -14.40 -8.41 3.80
C PHE A 169 -14.46 -9.94 3.71
N PRO A 170 -13.48 -10.66 3.15
CA PRO A 170 -13.47 -12.13 3.21
C PRO A 170 -13.50 -12.71 4.63
N LEU A 171 -13.04 -11.98 5.66
CA LEU A 171 -13.15 -12.42 7.05
C LEU A 171 -14.61 -12.46 7.53
N LEU A 172 -15.45 -11.59 7.00
CA LEU A 172 -16.83 -11.45 7.42
C LEU A 172 -17.68 -12.69 7.08
N GLN A 173 -17.29 -13.49 6.08
CA GLN A 173 -17.95 -14.76 5.78
C GLN A 173 -17.94 -15.74 6.96
N TRP A 174 -16.96 -15.63 7.86
CA TRP A 174 -16.81 -16.51 9.02
C TRP A 174 -17.44 -15.94 10.30
N THR A 175 -17.99 -14.73 10.28
CA THR A 175 -18.69 -14.16 11.46
C THR A 175 -19.94 -14.95 11.74
N LYS A 176 -20.08 -15.40 13.00
CA LYS A 176 -21.21 -16.19 13.50
C LYS A 176 -22.04 -15.36 14.49
N GLY A 177 -23.20 -15.86 14.87
CA GLY A 177 -24.07 -15.21 15.84
C GLY A 177 -25.25 -14.47 15.23
N LYS A 178 -26.00 -13.72 16.07
CA LYS A 178 -27.16 -12.92 15.68
C LYS A 178 -26.74 -11.63 14.98
N SER A 179 -27.67 -10.94 14.32
CA SER A 179 -27.39 -9.75 13.49
C SER A 179 -26.54 -8.70 14.20
N ILE A 180 -26.87 -8.34 15.45
CA ILE A 180 -26.12 -7.34 16.22
C ILE A 180 -24.68 -7.79 16.48
N GLN A 181 -24.46 -9.05 16.86
CA GLN A 181 -23.11 -9.59 17.11
C GLN A 181 -22.27 -9.60 15.82
N LYS A 182 -22.88 -10.00 14.70
CA LYS A 182 -22.21 -9.99 13.40
C LYS A 182 -21.79 -8.58 13.00
N ILE A 183 -22.69 -7.61 13.15
CA ILE A 183 -22.39 -6.19 12.86
C ILE A 183 -21.25 -5.70 13.75
N ALA A 184 -21.33 -5.93 15.06
CA ALA A 184 -20.32 -5.50 16.02
C ALA A 184 -18.94 -6.07 15.69
N VAL A 185 -18.83 -7.40 15.51
CA VAL A 185 -17.56 -8.06 15.14
C VAL A 185 -17.05 -7.58 13.79
N SER A 186 -17.94 -7.36 12.82
CA SER A 186 -17.54 -6.86 11.51
C SER A 186 -16.97 -5.44 11.58
N ILE A 187 -17.57 -4.55 12.35
CA ILE A 187 -17.04 -3.20 12.60
C ILE A 187 -15.64 -3.29 13.25
N MET A 188 -15.47 -4.13 14.28
CA MET A 188 -14.17 -4.33 14.92
C MET A 188 -13.10 -4.77 13.93
N ILE A 189 -13.42 -5.69 13.00
CA ILE A 189 -12.51 -6.14 11.96
C ILE A 189 -12.14 -4.98 11.02
N LEU A 190 -13.09 -4.15 10.64
CA LEU A 190 -12.87 -3.02 9.74
C LEU A 190 -12.07 -1.87 10.39
N CYS A 191 -12.02 -1.82 11.73
CA CYS A 191 -11.18 -0.88 12.47
C CYS A 191 -9.69 -1.31 12.57
N ILE A 192 -9.35 -2.57 12.25
CA ILE A 192 -7.97 -3.07 12.36
C ILE A 192 -6.93 -2.17 11.69
N PRO A 193 -7.11 -1.72 10.43
CA PRO A 193 -6.11 -0.88 9.78
C PRO A 193 -5.85 0.42 10.53
N ALA A 194 -6.88 1.07 11.04
CA ALA A 194 -6.77 2.35 11.74
C ALA A 194 -6.10 2.24 13.11
N ILE A 195 -6.23 1.09 13.78
CA ILE A 195 -5.66 0.87 15.12
C ILE A 195 -4.16 0.57 15.05
N PHE A 196 -3.75 -0.20 14.04
CA PHE A 196 -2.40 -0.75 13.95
C PHE A 196 -1.51 -0.04 12.92
N THR A 197 -1.85 1.17 12.50
CA THR A 197 -1.00 1.99 11.64
C THR A 197 -0.76 3.35 12.28
N MET A 198 0.52 3.72 12.40
CA MET A 198 0.94 5.04 12.89
C MET A 198 0.47 6.16 11.98
N MET A 199 0.52 5.92 10.67
CA MET A 199 0.02 6.87 9.70
C MET A 199 -1.50 6.83 9.68
N ASN A 200 -2.08 8.00 9.57
CA ASN A 200 -3.52 8.11 9.46
C ASN A 200 -4.03 7.32 8.26
N PHE A 201 -4.54 6.11 8.52
CA PHE A 201 -5.08 5.24 7.50
C PHE A 201 -6.15 5.93 6.65
N TYR A 202 -6.95 6.80 7.29
CA TYR A 202 -8.04 7.51 6.63
C TYR A 202 -7.59 8.70 5.78
N ASP A 203 -6.31 9.06 5.87
CA ASP A 203 -5.74 10.23 5.20
C ASP A 203 -4.66 9.91 4.18
N SER A 204 -4.17 8.69 4.27
CA SER A 204 -3.01 8.24 3.51
C SER A 204 -3.39 7.59 2.18
N SER A 205 -2.63 7.90 1.13
CA SER A 205 -2.61 7.15 -0.13
C SER A 205 -1.52 6.06 -0.17
N TYR A 206 -0.84 5.81 0.96
CA TYR A 206 0.22 4.81 1.04
C TYR A 206 -0.31 3.37 0.96
N PRO A 207 0.36 2.50 0.18
CA PRO A 207 -0.06 1.10 0.04
C PRO A 207 0.38 0.20 1.20
N ASP A 208 1.19 0.67 2.16
CA ASP A 208 1.81 -0.17 3.19
C ASP A 208 0.76 -0.94 4.01
N THR A 209 -0.27 -0.27 4.51
CA THR A 209 -1.38 -0.90 5.24
C THR A 209 -2.08 -1.97 4.41
N PHE A 210 -2.38 -1.66 3.14
CA PHE A 210 -2.99 -2.58 2.20
C PHE A 210 -2.10 -3.81 1.98
N MET A 211 -0.80 -3.64 1.78
CA MET A 211 0.15 -4.73 1.56
C MET A 211 0.20 -5.70 2.74
N GLY A 212 0.18 -5.17 3.97
CA GLY A 212 0.15 -5.98 5.19
C GLY A 212 -1.13 -6.82 5.31
N ILE A 213 -2.28 -6.21 5.08
CA ILE A 213 -3.58 -6.90 5.07
C ILE A 213 -3.64 -7.94 3.95
N LEU A 214 -3.13 -7.62 2.77
CA LEU A 214 -3.09 -8.53 1.62
C LEU A 214 -2.18 -9.75 1.88
N LEU A 215 -1.03 -9.57 2.53
CA LEU A 215 -0.17 -10.67 2.94
C LEU A 215 -0.87 -11.59 3.97
N GLY A 216 -1.58 -10.99 4.92
CA GLY A 216 -2.41 -11.73 5.87
C GLY A 216 -3.54 -12.51 5.19
N LEU A 217 -4.20 -11.92 4.19
CA LEU A 217 -5.21 -12.57 3.36
C LEU A 217 -4.61 -13.76 2.60
N ILE A 218 -3.43 -13.61 1.98
CA ILE A 218 -2.73 -14.69 1.26
C ILE A 218 -2.57 -15.92 2.15
N LEU A 219 -1.97 -15.77 3.32
CA LEU A 219 -1.76 -16.89 4.24
C LEU A 219 -3.09 -17.48 4.72
N THR A 220 -4.03 -16.61 5.09
CA THR A 220 -5.36 -17.02 5.57
C THR A 220 -6.15 -17.83 4.55
N ILE A 221 -6.22 -17.34 3.32
CA ILE A 221 -6.91 -18.05 2.21
C ILE A 221 -6.20 -19.36 1.91
N TYR A 222 -4.87 -19.40 1.95
CA TYR A 222 -4.15 -20.64 1.72
C TYR A 222 -4.45 -21.71 2.79
N VAL A 223 -4.49 -21.30 4.07
CA VAL A 223 -4.61 -22.22 5.21
C VAL A 223 -6.06 -22.60 5.52
N LEU A 224 -6.99 -21.64 5.44
CA LEU A 224 -8.36 -21.79 5.95
C LEU A 224 -9.45 -21.89 4.89
N GLU A 225 -9.17 -21.51 3.63
CA GLU A 225 -10.18 -21.57 2.55
C GLU A 225 -10.31 -22.98 2.00
N GLU A 226 -11.56 -23.44 1.88
CA GLU A 226 -11.89 -24.79 1.43
C GLU A 226 -12.17 -24.87 -0.07
N ASN A 227 -12.71 -23.79 -0.67
CA ASN A 227 -12.95 -23.73 -2.11
C ASN A 227 -11.64 -23.53 -2.87
N LYS A 228 -11.11 -24.60 -3.45
CA LYS A 228 -9.80 -24.61 -4.10
C LYS A 228 -9.73 -23.73 -5.36
N ASN A 229 -10.81 -23.58 -6.10
CA ASN A 229 -10.82 -22.73 -7.29
C ASN A 229 -10.79 -21.24 -6.90
N TYR A 230 -11.62 -20.84 -5.93
CA TYR A 230 -11.57 -19.50 -5.36
C TYR A 230 -10.20 -19.21 -4.76
N GLN A 231 -9.67 -20.14 -3.94
CA GLN A 231 -8.36 -20.03 -3.32
C GLN A 231 -7.25 -19.71 -4.34
N LYS A 232 -7.13 -20.51 -5.41
CA LYS A 232 -6.09 -20.34 -6.43
C LYS A 232 -6.16 -18.98 -7.11
N VAL A 233 -7.35 -18.52 -7.46
CA VAL A 233 -7.55 -17.26 -8.17
C VAL A 233 -7.23 -16.07 -7.25
N VAL A 234 -7.74 -16.07 -6.00
CA VAL A 234 -7.43 -15.02 -5.04
C VAL A 234 -5.92 -14.95 -4.78
N LEU A 235 -5.25 -16.09 -4.58
CA LEU A 235 -3.82 -16.11 -4.33
C LEU A 235 -3.00 -15.61 -5.51
N ALA A 236 -3.29 -16.07 -6.74
CA ALA A 236 -2.57 -15.64 -7.94
C ALA A 236 -2.69 -14.12 -8.12
N LEU A 237 -3.90 -13.58 -8.06
CA LEU A 237 -4.14 -12.14 -8.17
C LEU A 237 -3.51 -11.35 -7.02
N SER A 238 -3.57 -11.87 -5.79
CA SER A 238 -2.95 -11.22 -4.63
C SER A 238 -1.43 -11.13 -4.77
N PHE A 239 -0.76 -12.14 -5.30
CA PHE A 239 0.68 -12.09 -5.54
C PHE A 239 1.06 -11.11 -6.66
N VAL A 240 0.30 -11.06 -7.76
CA VAL A 240 0.47 -10.03 -8.80
C VAL A 240 0.34 -8.63 -8.20
N THR A 241 -0.73 -8.42 -7.46
CA THR A 241 -1.05 -7.13 -6.83
C THR A 241 0.03 -6.71 -5.84
N LEU A 242 0.47 -7.62 -4.98
CA LEU A 242 1.51 -7.35 -3.98
C LEU A 242 2.84 -6.97 -4.66
N THR A 243 3.21 -7.67 -5.74
CA THR A 243 4.41 -7.39 -6.55
C THR A 243 4.36 -6.00 -7.19
N LEU A 244 3.18 -5.57 -7.63
CA LEU A 244 2.96 -4.27 -8.30
C LEU A 244 2.50 -3.15 -7.36
N SER A 245 2.54 -3.35 -6.04
CA SER A 245 2.09 -2.32 -5.10
C SER A 245 3.17 -1.30 -4.74
N LYS A 246 4.42 -1.75 -4.64
CA LYS A 246 5.58 -0.91 -4.24
C LYS A 246 6.87 -1.63 -4.66
N PRO A 247 8.01 -0.96 -4.81
CA PRO A 247 9.28 -1.64 -5.08
C PRO A 247 9.60 -2.77 -4.09
N THR A 248 9.30 -2.58 -2.81
CA THR A 248 9.44 -3.62 -1.76
C THR A 248 8.42 -4.76 -1.87
N GLY A 249 7.37 -4.60 -2.66
CA GLY A 249 6.28 -5.56 -2.82
C GLY A 249 6.75 -6.92 -3.37
N VAL A 250 7.74 -6.94 -4.25
CA VAL A 250 8.33 -8.19 -4.75
C VAL A 250 9.01 -8.99 -3.62
N GLY A 251 9.71 -8.30 -2.70
CA GLY A 251 10.33 -8.94 -1.53
C GLY A 251 9.28 -9.52 -0.57
N ILE A 252 8.21 -8.76 -0.30
CA ILE A 252 7.10 -9.23 0.53
C ILE A 252 6.37 -10.41 -0.12
N ALA A 253 6.18 -10.39 -1.45
CA ALA A 253 5.60 -11.51 -2.19
C ALA A 253 6.49 -12.77 -2.11
N ALA A 254 7.81 -12.62 -2.22
CA ALA A 254 8.76 -13.72 -2.06
C ALA A 254 8.72 -14.31 -0.64
N ILE A 255 8.69 -13.47 0.40
CA ILE A 255 8.49 -13.90 1.80
C ILE A 255 7.15 -14.65 1.93
N GLY A 256 6.07 -14.12 1.33
CA GLY A 256 4.76 -14.77 1.32
C GLY A 256 4.81 -16.17 0.71
N ILE A 257 5.45 -16.35 -0.45
CA ILE A 257 5.62 -17.67 -1.07
C ILE A 257 6.45 -18.58 -0.17
N GLY A 258 7.56 -18.08 0.40
CA GLY A 258 8.37 -18.81 1.37
C GLY A 258 7.55 -19.31 2.56
N MET A 259 6.68 -18.47 3.12
CA MET A 259 5.77 -18.87 4.19
C MET A 259 4.81 -19.99 3.76
N LEU A 260 4.25 -19.95 2.54
CA LEU A 260 3.38 -21.02 2.04
C LEU A 260 4.15 -22.34 1.89
N VAL A 261 5.36 -22.31 1.37
CA VAL A 261 6.23 -23.49 1.25
C VAL A 261 6.56 -24.07 2.62
N LEU A 262 7.00 -23.23 3.56
CA LEU A 262 7.29 -23.64 4.94
C LEU A 262 6.06 -24.20 5.64
N TYR A 263 4.89 -23.60 5.42
CA TYR A 263 3.63 -24.12 5.96
C TYR A 263 3.36 -25.54 5.46
N GLU A 264 3.56 -25.84 4.18
CA GLU A 264 3.39 -27.19 3.64
C GLU A 264 4.41 -28.17 4.24
N VAL A 265 5.66 -27.75 4.42
CA VAL A 265 6.69 -28.58 5.03
C VAL A 265 6.34 -28.91 6.49
N PHE A 266 5.95 -27.91 7.28
CA PHE A 266 5.70 -28.09 8.71
C PHE A 266 4.34 -28.75 9.02
N SER A 267 3.33 -28.53 8.18
CA SER A 267 1.98 -29.06 8.43
C SER A 267 1.82 -30.54 8.13
N GLN A 268 2.77 -31.14 7.39
CA GLN A 268 2.71 -32.56 7.08
C GLN A 268 3.20 -33.41 8.24
N LYS A 269 2.45 -34.50 8.52
CA LYS A 269 2.79 -35.43 9.60
C LYS A 269 4.18 -36.07 9.35
N LYS A 270 4.97 -36.19 10.40
CA LYS A 270 6.39 -36.65 10.50
C LYS A 270 6.84 -37.88 9.68
N LYS A 271 5.97 -38.56 8.94
CA LYS A 271 6.27 -39.83 8.25
C LYS A 271 6.51 -39.71 6.74
N GLN A 272 6.41 -38.52 6.14
CA GLN A 272 6.68 -38.39 4.70
C GLN A 272 8.13 -37.94 4.45
N HIS A 273 8.84 -38.63 3.53
CA HIS A 273 10.16 -38.18 3.09
C HIS A 273 10.07 -36.76 2.48
N LEU A 274 10.99 -35.86 2.86
CA LEU A 274 11.09 -34.50 2.39
C LEU A 274 10.97 -34.40 0.86
N ARG A 275 11.58 -35.35 0.12
CA ARG A 275 11.48 -35.41 -1.34
C ARG A 275 10.04 -35.54 -1.84
N LYS A 276 9.18 -36.34 -1.16
CA LYS A 276 7.77 -36.52 -1.53
C LYS A 276 6.94 -35.25 -1.26
N ILE A 277 7.33 -34.50 -0.23
CA ILE A 277 6.72 -33.19 0.08
C ILE A 277 7.07 -32.20 -1.02
N LEU A 278 8.34 -32.07 -1.36
CA LEU A 278 8.85 -31.14 -2.36
C LEU A 278 8.32 -31.40 -3.78
N THR A 279 8.01 -32.65 -4.11
CA THR A 279 7.38 -33.01 -5.42
C THR A 279 5.86 -32.96 -5.40
N GLY A 280 5.24 -32.64 -4.27
CA GLY A 280 3.80 -32.59 -4.08
C GLY A 280 3.10 -31.48 -4.89
N SER A 281 1.83 -31.71 -5.23
CA SER A 281 1.02 -30.75 -6.03
C SER A 281 0.92 -29.36 -5.39
N LYS A 282 0.95 -29.27 -4.07
CA LYS A 282 0.88 -28.00 -3.34
C LYS A 282 2.15 -27.16 -3.49
N ILE A 283 3.32 -27.79 -3.41
CA ILE A 283 4.60 -27.11 -3.68
C ILE A 283 4.68 -26.67 -5.14
N ARG A 284 4.21 -27.50 -6.08
CA ARG A 284 4.10 -27.07 -7.49
C ARG A 284 3.21 -25.81 -7.63
N THR A 285 2.12 -25.74 -6.88
CA THR A 285 1.28 -24.53 -6.87
C THR A 285 2.04 -23.31 -6.32
N CYS A 286 2.86 -23.47 -5.27
CA CYS A 286 3.72 -22.39 -4.78
C CYS A 286 4.78 -21.98 -5.82
N MET A 287 5.35 -22.94 -6.58
CA MET A 287 6.26 -22.65 -7.68
C MET A 287 5.59 -21.87 -8.81
N VAL A 288 4.31 -22.18 -9.12
CA VAL A 288 3.52 -21.39 -10.08
C VAL A 288 3.35 -19.95 -9.59
N PHE A 289 3.07 -19.74 -8.30
CA PHE A 289 2.99 -18.39 -7.73
C PHE A 289 4.34 -17.67 -7.81
N LEU A 290 5.45 -18.35 -7.59
CA LEU A 290 6.78 -17.78 -7.77
C LEU A 290 7.02 -17.33 -9.23
N LEU A 291 6.67 -18.16 -10.18
CA LEU A 291 6.75 -17.80 -11.61
C LEU A 291 5.86 -16.60 -11.95
N ILE A 292 4.66 -16.52 -11.38
CA ILE A 292 3.77 -15.37 -11.53
C ILE A 292 4.44 -14.09 -10.98
N VAL A 293 5.03 -14.14 -9.79
CA VAL A 293 5.73 -12.98 -9.19
C VAL A 293 6.90 -12.54 -10.07
N ILE A 294 7.74 -13.50 -10.52
CA ILE A 294 8.88 -13.20 -11.40
C ILE A 294 8.39 -12.58 -12.72
N ALA A 295 7.42 -13.20 -13.38
CA ALA A 295 6.87 -12.70 -14.65
C ALA A 295 6.26 -11.30 -14.48
N THR A 296 5.56 -11.06 -13.38
CA THR A 296 4.98 -9.75 -13.06
C THR A 296 6.06 -8.70 -12.83
N TYR A 297 7.11 -9.02 -12.08
CA TYR A 297 8.23 -8.09 -11.85
C TYR A 297 8.97 -7.77 -13.14
N VAL A 298 9.29 -8.79 -13.94
CA VAL A 298 9.96 -8.62 -15.23
C VAL A 298 9.09 -7.80 -16.19
N SER A 299 7.78 -8.06 -16.24
CA SER A 299 6.87 -7.27 -17.08
C SER A 299 6.85 -5.79 -16.68
N TRP A 300 6.85 -5.48 -15.37
CA TRP A 300 6.92 -4.10 -14.90
C TRP A 300 8.24 -3.42 -15.28
N LYS A 301 9.36 -4.10 -15.09
CA LYS A 301 10.67 -3.59 -15.52
C LYS A 301 10.73 -3.36 -17.04
N GLY A 302 10.19 -4.30 -17.82
CA GLY A 302 10.06 -4.13 -19.27
C GLY A 302 9.18 -2.94 -19.66
N TYR A 303 8.06 -2.73 -18.95
CA TYR A 303 7.20 -1.56 -19.15
C TYR A 303 7.97 -0.25 -18.87
N GLN A 304 8.66 -0.18 -17.74
CA GLN A 304 9.50 0.98 -17.41
C GLN A 304 10.53 1.26 -18.52
N THR A 305 11.31 0.26 -18.91
CA THR A 305 12.34 0.41 -19.95
C THR A 305 11.76 0.86 -21.28
N PHE A 306 10.59 0.34 -21.67
CA PHE A 306 9.96 0.68 -22.96
C PHE A 306 9.41 2.10 -22.99
N TYR A 307 8.79 2.58 -21.90
CA TYR A 307 8.12 3.89 -21.86
C TYR A 307 8.99 5.03 -21.34
N VAL A 308 9.98 4.74 -20.48
CA VAL A 308 10.91 5.75 -19.98
C VAL A 308 12.11 5.92 -20.92
N GLY A 309 12.40 4.89 -21.72
CA GLY A 309 13.59 4.85 -22.54
C GLY A 309 14.87 4.90 -21.69
N GLU A 310 15.91 5.48 -22.24
CA GLU A 310 17.14 5.85 -21.52
C GLU A 310 16.99 7.19 -20.78
N LEU A 311 15.75 7.69 -20.59
CA LEU A 311 15.52 8.81 -19.66
C LEU A 311 16.27 8.47 -18.39
N GLU A 312 17.31 9.22 -18.13
CA GLU A 312 18.20 9.07 -17.00
C GLU A 312 17.41 8.55 -15.81
N GLN A 313 17.78 7.37 -15.36
CA GLN A 313 17.34 6.85 -14.05
C GLN A 313 17.93 7.74 -12.94
N ALA A 314 17.83 9.03 -13.13
CA ALA A 314 18.46 10.08 -12.33
C ALA A 314 17.93 10.14 -10.90
N SER A 315 17.02 9.26 -10.53
CA SER A 315 16.54 9.21 -9.17
C SER A 315 15.95 7.89 -8.73
N THR A 316 16.12 6.81 -9.48
CA THR A 316 16.09 5.53 -8.81
C THR A 316 17.22 5.58 -7.81
N GLN A 317 16.86 5.52 -6.52
CA GLN A 317 17.73 5.33 -5.39
C GLN A 317 18.95 4.54 -5.85
N GLN A 318 20.04 5.26 -6.18
CA GLN A 318 21.27 4.63 -6.65
C GLN A 318 21.72 3.74 -5.51
N ILE A 319 21.80 2.43 -5.78
CA ILE A 319 22.59 1.57 -4.91
C ILE A 319 23.94 2.25 -4.87
N ARG A 320 24.33 2.73 -3.70
CA ARG A 320 25.55 3.51 -3.53
C ARG A 320 26.69 2.77 -4.22
N GLU A 321 27.33 3.41 -5.18
CA GLU A 321 28.40 2.81 -6.01
C GLU A 321 29.59 2.28 -5.18
N ASP A 322 29.78 2.83 -3.99
CA ASP A 322 30.77 2.39 -2.99
C ASP A 322 30.51 1.01 -2.39
N LYS A 323 29.33 0.40 -2.68
CA LYS A 323 28.90 -0.91 -2.15
C LYS A 323 28.88 -2.00 -3.21
N SER A 324 29.93 -2.10 -4.01
CA SER A 324 30.04 -3.02 -5.15
C SER A 324 29.88 -4.51 -4.80
N ASN A 325 30.06 -4.91 -3.54
CA ASN A 325 29.87 -6.29 -3.07
C ASN A 325 28.92 -6.36 -1.87
N ILE A 326 27.64 -6.57 -2.16
CA ILE A 326 26.55 -6.63 -1.17
C ILE A 326 26.87 -7.63 -0.04
N PHE A 327 27.33 -8.82 -0.37
CA PHE A 327 27.61 -9.86 0.62
C PHE A 327 28.79 -9.48 1.53
N SER A 328 29.85 -8.92 0.95
CA SER A 328 31.01 -8.45 1.71
C SER A 328 30.62 -7.29 2.64
N TYR A 329 29.81 -6.34 2.16
CA TYR A 329 29.35 -5.23 2.97
C TYR A 329 28.48 -5.71 4.15
N LEU A 330 27.49 -6.57 3.89
CA LEU A 330 26.63 -7.15 4.94
C LEU A 330 27.44 -7.93 5.97
N TRP A 331 28.39 -8.75 5.50
CA TRP A 331 29.25 -9.53 6.39
C TRP A 331 30.13 -8.63 7.26
N ASN A 332 30.80 -7.64 6.68
CA ASN A 332 31.60 -6.69 7.43
C ASN A 332 30.75 -5.86 8.40
N SER A 333 29.56 -5.40 7.99
CA SER A 333 28.64 -4.69 8.89
C SER A 333 28.27 -5.54 10.10
N PHE A 334 27.96 -6.82 9.87
CA PHE A 334 27.63 -7.77 10.94
C PHE A 334 28.85 -8.03 11.87
N THR A 335 30.02 -8.28 11.30
CA THR A 335 31.23 -8.55 12.10
C THR A 335 31.68 -7.34 12.89
N ILE A 336 31.58 -6.14 12.36
CA ILE A 336 31.85 -4.90 13.11
C ILE A 336 30.81 -4.74 14.24
N ALA A 337 29.51 -4.87 13.94
CA ALA A 337 28.46 -4.65 14.93
C ALA A 337 28.51 -5.61 16.12
N PHE A 338 28.86 -6.88 15.89
CA PHE A 338 28.79 -7.92 16.92
C PHE A 338 30.14 -8.45 17.42
N LEU A 339 31.20 -8.30 16.64
CA LEU A 339 32.53 -8.82 16.97
C LEU A 339 33.61 -7.72 17.07
N GLY A 340 33.27 -6.50 16.67
CA GLY A 340 34.23 -5.38 16.66
C GLY A 340 35.35 -5.50 15.61
N VAL A 341 35.19 -6.37 14.61
CA VAL A 341 36.22 -6.65 13.58
C VAL A 341 35.61 -6.55 12.18
N GLY A 342 36.23 -5.76 11.30
CA GLY A 342 35.77 -5.67 9.90
C GLY A 342 36.40 -4.48 9.15
N ASN A 343 35.96 -4.26 7.92
CA ASN A 343 36.44 -3.18 7.07
C ASN A 343 35.68 -1.87 7.41
N GLU A 344 36.40 -0.77 7.59
CA GLU A 344 35.87 0.54 7.95
C GLU A 344 34.77 1.05 6.99
N ASN A 345 34.81 0.64 5.73
CA ASN A 345 33.76 0.99 4.74
C ASN A 345 32.36 0.48 5.11
N ALA A 346 32.23 -0.43 6.09
CA ALA A 346 30.96 -0.98 6.55
C ALA A 346 30.54 -0.46 7.95
N ILE A 347 31.19 0.57 8.48
CA ILE A 347 30.90 1.14 9.82
C ILE A 347 29.45 1.65 9.89
N ASP A 348 28.97 2.35 8.87
CA ASP A 348 27.60 2.88 8.87
C ASP A 348 26.55 1.75 8.87
N GLY A 349 26.80 0.67 8.13
CA GLY A 349 25.97 -0.52 8.18
C GLY A 349 25.99 -1.21 9.55
N ALA A 350 27.14 -1.23 10.21
CA ALA A 350 27.29 -1.76 11.58
C ALA A 350 26.54 -0.90 12.60
N ARG A 351 26.60 0.45 12.48
CA ARG A 351 25.82 1.38 13.30
C ARG A 351 24.33 1.14 13.13
N SER A 352 23.87 1.02 11.88
CA SER A 352 22.45 0.71 11.59
C SER A 352 22.00 -0.59 12.25
N LEU A 353 22.80 -1.67 12.19
CA LEU A 353 22.48 -2.91 12.91
C LEU A 353 22.46 -2.73 14.43
N GLY A 354 23.40 -1.95 14.97
CA GLY A 354 23.49 -1.68 16.41
C GLY A 354 22.30 -0.87 16.94
N THR A 355 21.80 0.10 16.16
CA THR A 355 20.68 0.97 16.55
C THR A 355 19.30 0.38 16.27
N LEU A 356 19.18 -0.74 15.57
CA LEU A 356 17.90 -1.30 15.17
C LEU A 356 16.95 -1.56 16.35
N LEU A 357 17.43 -2.20 17.41
CA LEU A 357 16.62 -2.50 18.60
C LEU A 357 16.21 -1.24 19.35
N ASP A 358 17.12 -0.25 19.44
CA ASP A 358 16.83 1.03 20.08
C ASP A 358 15.76 1.79 19.29
N ASN A 359 15.89 1.82 17.97
CA ASN A 359 14.88 2.43 17.10
C ASN A 359 13.53 1.70 17.16
N MET A 360 13.52 0.37 17.26
CA MET A 360 12.28 -0.39 17.48
C MET A 360 11.65 -0.11 18.85
N ASN A 361 12.44 0.20 19.87
CA ASN A 361 11.94 0.58 21.19
C ASN A 361 11.41 2.01 21.24
N GLN A 362 11.99 2.93 20.47
CA GLN A 362 11.57 4.32 20.42
C GLN A 362 10.33 4.52 19.53
N ASN A 363 10.24 3.78 18.43
CA ASN A 363 9.15 3.94 17.48
C ASN A 363 7.87 3.22 17.96
N ILE A 364 6.76 3.91 17.84
CA ILE A 364 5.44 3.45 18.27
C ILE A 364 4.83 2.62 17.13
N ALA A 365 4.28 1.44 17.46
CA ALA A 365 3.58 0.57 16.50
C ALA A 365 2.06 0.67 16.62
N ILE A 366 1.55 1.12 17.74
CA ILE A 366 0.11 1.29 18.02
C ILE A 366 -0.12 2.68 18.59
N THR A 367 -1.04 3.43 17.97
CA THR A 367 -1.37 4.81 18.35
C THR A 367 -2.39 4.91 19.47
N LYS A 368 -2.69 6.18 19.85
CA LYS A 368 -3.66 6.54 20.90
C LYS A 368 -4.87 5.60 21.03
N PRO A 369 -5.34 5.34 22.24
CA PRO A 369 -4.83 5.86 23.51
C PRO A 369 -3.70 5.02 24.10
N VAL A 370 -3.32 3.91 23.46
CA VAL A 370 -2.29 2.98 23.95
C VAL A 370 -1.05 3.14 23.08
N TYR A 371 -0.02 3.77 23.65
CA TYR A 371 1.27 3.90 22.99
C TYR A 371 2.10 2.64 23.25
N LEU A 372 2.23 1.78 22.26
CA LEU A 372 3.07 0.58 22.33
C LEU A 372 4.20 0.71 21.33
N ASN A 373 5.44 0.53 21.79
CA ASN A 373 6.58 0.43 20.90
C ASN A 373 6.56 -0.91 20.14
N MET A 374 7.38 -1.01 19.10
CA MET A 374 7.38 -2.17 18.20
C MET A 374 7.79 -3.45 18.91
N VAL A 375 8.77 -3.39 19.80
CA VAL A 375 9.25 -4.56 20.57
C VAL A 375 8.14 -5.09 21.48
N THR A 376 7.50 -4.21 22.24
CA THR A 376 6.36 -4.58 23.10
C THR A 376 5.20 -5.15 22.27
N THR A 377 4.92 -4.58 21.11
CA THR A 377 3.88 -5.07 20.19
C THR A 377 4.17 -6.49 19.73
N ILE A 378 5.43 -6.81 19.37
CA ILE A 378 5.84 -8.18 19.01
C ILE A 378 5.57 -9.14 20.16
N PHE A 379 6.02 -8.80 21.38
CA PHE A 379 5.80 -9.67 22.55
C PHE A 379 4.31 -9.88 22.85
N LEU A 380 3.49 -8.85 22.74
CA LEU A 380 2.04 -8.97 22.94
C LEU A 380 1.37 -9.84 21.88
N LEU A 381 1.71 -9.67 20.61
CA LEU A 381 1.16 -10.48 19.52
C LEU A 381 1.49 -11.96 19.69
N PHE A 382 2.74 -12.29 19.99
CA PHE A 382 3.14 -13.69 20.19
C PHE A 382 2.66 -14.26 21.54
N GLY A 383 2.64 -13.46 22.60
CA GLY A 383 2.03 -13.84 23.88
C GLY A 383 0.55 -14.17 23.72
N MET A 384 -0.19 -13.33 23.01
CA MET A 384 -1.60 -13.59 22.67
C MET A 384 -1.76 -14.85 21.82
N ALA A 385 -0.91 -15.06 20.82
CA ALA A 385 -0.95 -16.25 20.00
C ALA A 385 -0.72 -17.54 20.81
N ILE A 386 0.20 -17.53 21.78
CA ILE A 386 0.44 -18.65 22.70
C ILE A 386 -0.80 -18.89 23.56
N LEU A 387 -1.40 -17.86 24.13
CA LEU A 387 -2.61 -17.98 24.94
C LEU A 387 -3.78 -18.54 24.14
N LEU A 388 -3.98 -18.07 22.92
CA LEU A 388 -5.00 -18.59 22.01
C LEU A 388 -4.73 -20.06 21.66
N TYR A 389 -3.49 -20.41 21.32
CA TYR A 389 -3.10 -21.80 21.03
C TYR A 389 -3.38 -22.76 22.19
N VAL A 390 -3.08 -22.33 23.41
CA VAL A 390 -3.24 -23.20 24.60
C VAL A 390 -4.70 -23.30 25.02
N LYS A 391 -5.41 -22.17 25.08
CA LYS A 391 -6.73 -22.11 25.72
C LYS A 391 -7.92 -22.11 24.77
N TYR A 392 -7.77 -21.58 23.55
CA TYR A 392 -8.91 -21.35 22.68
C TYR A 392 -9.03 -22.39 21.55
N PHE A 393 -7.94 -22.64 20.81
CA PHE A 393 -8.00 -23.53 19.65
C PHE A 393 -8.10 -25.01 20.02
N LYS A 394 -9.12 -25.69 19.45
CA LYS A 394 -9.34 -27.14 19.59
C LYS A 394 -9.29 -27.82 18.20
N GLU A 395 -10.17 -27.43 17.28
CA GLU A 395 -10.33 -28.06 15.96
C GLU A 395 -9.23 -27.61 14.99
N ASN A 396 -8.95 -26.31 14.92
CA ASN A 396 -7.96 -25.75 13.99
C ASN A 396 -6.58 -25.55 14.62
N ARG A 397 -6.30 -26.16 15.79
CA ARG A 397 -5.10 -25.95 16.59
C ARG A 397 -3.80 -26.13 15.80
N GLN A 398 -3.69 -27.17 14.95
CA GLN A 398 -2.49 -27.41 14.17
C GLN A 398 -2.33 -26.42 13.01
N ARG A 399 -3.43 -26.03 12.37
CA ARG A 399 -3.41 -25.00 11.31
C ARG A 399 -2.95 -23.67 11.88
N PHE A 400 -3.51 -23.28 13.02
CA PHE A 400 -3.11 -22.06 13.73
C PHE A 400 -1.64 -22.09 14.12
N LYS A 401 -1.17 -23.19 14.77
CA LYS A 401 0.23 -23.35 15.18
C LYS A 401 1.19 -23.12 14.02
N TRP A 402 1.01 -23.85 12.94
CA TRP A 402 1.94 -23.76 11.80
C TRP A 402 1.81 -22.41 11.06
N GLY A 403 0.62 -21.84 11.00
CA GLY A 403 0.44 -20.49 10.50
C GLY A 403 1.21 -19.45 11.31
N MET A 404 1.17 -19.51 12.65
CA MET A 404 1.95 -18.61 13.51
C MET A 404 3.46 -18.85 13.41
N VAL A 405 3.90 -20.11 13.31
CA VAL A 405 5.34 -20.42 13.12
C VAL A 405 5.87 -19.80 11.83
N VAL A 406 5.16 -19.94 10.72
CA VAL A 406 5.62 -19.35 9.44
C VAL A 406 5.55 -17.83 9.44
N LEU A 407 4.58 -17.24 10.14
CA LEU A 407 4.53 -15.78 10.35
C LEU A 407 5.70 -15.27 11.20
N SER A 408 6.11 -16.04 12.22
CA SER A 408 7.29 -15.69 13.03
C SER A 408 8.56 -15.68 12.17
N ILE A 409 8.75 -16.71 11.34
CA ILE A 409 9.88 -16.78 10.41
C ILE A 409 9.78 -15.65 9.38
N GLY A 410 8.58 -15.42 8.83
CA GLY A 410 8.31 -14.33 7.90
C GLY A 410 8.64 -12.95 8.47
N LEU A 411 8.33 -12.70 9.74
CA LEU A 411 8.67 -11.45 10.43
C LEU A 411 10.19 -11.24 10.51
N VAL A 412 10.93 -12.28 10.87
CA VAL A 412 12.42 -12.21 10.91
C VAL A 412 12.97 -11.92 9.52
N LEU A 413 12.48 -12.61 8.49
CA LEU A 413 12.90 -12.36 7.10
C LEU A 413 12.52 -10.96 6.63
N TYR A 414 11.34 -10.45 7.05
CA TYR A 414 10.90 -9.10 6.71
C TYR A 414 11.76 -8.03 7.36
N ILE A 415 12.10 -8.17 8.65
CA ILE A 415 13.05 -7.28 9.34
C ILE A 415 14.41 -7.31 8.64
N GLY A 416 14.91 -8.48 8.28
CA GLY A 416 16.16 -8.63 7.52
C GLY A 416 16.09 -7.93 6.16
N MET A 417 14.98 -8.06 5.43
CA MET A 417 14.76 -7.37 4.17
C MET A 417 14.73 -5.84 4.34
N LEU A 418 14.07 -5.33 5.37
CA LEU A 418 14.06 -3.91 5.68
C LEU A 418 15.47 -3.41 6.01
N GLN A 419 16.22 -4.16 6.81
CA GLN A 419 17.60 -3.80 7.15
C GLN A 419 18.50 -3.72 5.92
N VAL A 420 18.35 -4.68 4.99
CA VAL A 420 19.07 -4.63 3.70
C VAL A 420 18.63 -3.39 2.89
N ALA A 421 17.34 -3.09 2.85
CA ALA A 421 16.85 -1.89 2.17
C ALA A 421 17.45 -0.61 2.79
N TYR A 422 17.47 -0.49 4.11
CA TYR A 422 18.09 0.65 4.78
C TYR A 422 19.57 0.79 4.43
N MET A 423 20.32 -0.30 4.40
CA MET A 423 21.75 -0.29 4.10
C MET A 423 22.10 0.09 2.66
N PHE A 424 21.25 -0.24 1.69
CA PHE A 424 21.61 -0.11 0.26
C PHE A 424 20.79 0.92 -0.50
N VAL A 425 19.62 1.31 0.03
CA VAL A 425 18.66 2.14 -0.70
C VAL A 425 18.50 3.51 -0.06
N PHE A 426 18.54 3.61 1.27
CA PHE A 426 18.29 4.84 1.99
C PHE A 426 19.57 5.68 2.20
N SER A 427 19.42 6.98 2.50
CA SER A 427 20.52 7.85 2.90
C SER A 427 21.17 7.37 4.21
N THR A 428 22.38 7.84 4.53
CA THR A 428 23.07 7.42 5.76
C THR A 428 22.29 7.78 7.02
N ASP A 429 21.69 8.96 7.06
CA ASP A 429 20.90 9.40 8.21
C ASP A 429 19.61 8.59 8.35
N GLU A 430 18.91 8.33 7.25
CA GLU A 430 17.73 7.47 7.25
C GLU A 430 18.06 6.01 7.61
N MET A 431 19.22 5.52 7.18
CA MET A 431 19.72 4.18 7.51
C MET A 431 20.00 4.03 9.01
N ILE A 432 20.67 4.99 9.63
CA ILE A 432 21.01 4.94 11.07
C ILE A 432 19.76 5.22 11.91
N GLY A 433 18.94 6.19 11.51
CA GLY A 433 17.70 6.56 12.20
C GLY A 433 16.54 5.60 11.96
N HIS A 434 16.64 4.70 10.97
CA HIS A 434 15.54 3.84 10.50
C HIS A 434 14.25 4.63 10.22
N ASN A 435 14.38 5.75 9.49
CA ASN A 435 13.26 6.64 9.19
C ASN A 435 12.13 5.87 8.47
N GLY A 436 10.89 6.04 8.95
CA GLY A 436 9.72 5.33 8.45
C GLY A 436 9.57 3.89 8.95
N LEU A 437 10.39 3.43 9.92
CA LEU A 437 10.23 2.11 10.53
C LEU A 437 8.86 1.92 11.17
N ASP A 438 8.29 3.00 11.74
CA ASP A 438 6.94 3.11 12.29
C ASP A 438 5.83 2.87 11.25
N ARG A 439 6.12 3.02 9.97
CA ARG A 439 5.23 2.69 8.85
C ARG A 439 5.49 1.28 8.31
N TYR A 440 6.76 0.92 8.17
CA TYR A 440 7.12 -0.34 7.51
C TYR A 440 6.86 -1.57 8.39
N LEU A 441 7.31 -1.58 9.64
CA LEU A 441 7.19 -2.77 10.49
C LEU A 441 5.74 -3.12 10.85
N PRO A 442 4.83 -2.16 11.16
CA PRO A 442 3.40 -2.44 11.34
C PRO A 442 2.72 -3.09 10.14
N THR A 443 3.23 -2.89 8.92
CA THR A 443 2.78 -3.61 7.72
C THR A 443 2.78 -5.11 7.94
N PHE A 444 3.84 -5.66 8.51
CA PHE A 444 3.89 -7.10 8.79
C PHE A 444 3.02 -7.50 10.00
N PHE A 445 2.90 -6.66 11.02
CA PHE A 445 2.03 -6.92 12.16
C PHE A 445 0.56 -7.08 11.73
N LEU A 446 0.11 -6.30 10.77
CA LEU A 446 -1.23 -6.44 10.20
C LEU A 446 -1.47 -7.83 9.60
N SER A 447 -0.47 -8.45 8.99
CA SER A 447 -0.60 -9.82 8.47
C SER A 447 -0.76 -10.86 9.59
N ILE A 448 -0.06 -10.68 10.71
CA ILE A 448 -0.19 -11.53 11.89
C ILE A 448 -1.58 -11.39 12.49
N ILE A 449 -2.04 -10.16 12.69
CA ILE A 449 -3.36 -9.85 13.25
C ILE A 449 -4.47 -10.39 12.36
N TYR A 450 -4.35 -10.21 11.05
CA TYR A 450 -5.31 -10.74 10.09
C TYR A 450 -5.48 -12.26 10.22
N PHE A 451 -4.37 -13.00 10.24
CA PHE A 451 -4.39 -14.45 10.37
C PHE A 451 -4.94 -14.92 11.73
N MET A 452 -4.57 -14.22 12.81
CA MET A 452 -5.11 -14.51 14.16
C MET A 452 -6.63 -14.31 14.20
N VAL A 453 -7.13 -13.18 13.71
CA VAL A 453 -8.56 -12.86 13.66
C VAL A 453 -9.31 -13.88 12.80
N ALA A 454 -8.80 -14.18 11.61
CA ALA A 454 -9.37 -15.20 10.72
C ALA A 454 -9.49 -16.57 11.41
N SER A 455 -8.43 -16.99 12.09
CA SER A 455 -8.39 -18.25 12.81
C SER A 455 -9.39 -18.27 13.97
N ILE A 456 -9.51 -17.18 14.73
CA ILE A 456 -10.51 -17.03 15.82
C ILE A 456 -11.92 -17.15 15.25
N LEU A 457 -12.22 -16.45 14.16
CA LEU A 457 -13.55 -16.49 13.52
C LEU A 457 -13.91 -17.89 12.99
N LYS A 458 -12.94 -18.59 12.41
CA LYS A 458 -13.15 -19.96 11.91
C LYS A 458 -13.40 -20.97 13.05
N GLU A 459 -12.73 -20.80 14.20
CA GLU A 459 -12.89 -21.64 15.40
C GLU A 459 -14.14 -21.30 16.21
N ALA A 460 -14.60 -20.04 16.16
CA ALA A 460 -15.70 -19.55 16.98
C ALA A 460 -16.97 -20.39 16.85
N LYS A 461 -17.60 -20.67 17.99
CA LYS A 461 -18.94 -21.27 18.06
C LYS A 461 -20.02 -20.18 17.98
N GLU A 462 -21.27 -20.57 17.81
CA GLU A 462 -22.36 -19.60 17.86
C GLU A 462 -22.40 -18.86 19.20
N MET A 463 -22.53 -17.55 19.14
CA MET A 463 -22.53 -16.67 20.29
C MET A 463 -23.89 -16.65 20.97
N LYS A 464 -23.91 -16.66 22.29
CA LYS A 464 -25.15 -16.61 23.08
C LYS A 464 -25.76 -15.18 23.05
N LYS A 465 -27.10 -15.09 23.06
CA LYS A 465 -27.82 -13.80 23.08
C LYS A 465 -27.43 -12.91 24.28
N SER A 466 -27.12 -13.52 25.43
CA SER A 466 -26.70 -12.81 26.64
C SER A 466 -25.37 -12.03 26.48
N GLN A 467 -24.61 -12.29 25.40
CA GLN A 467 -23.34 -11.62 25.15
C GLN A 467 -23.47 -10.38 24.24
N ASN A 468 -24.68 -10.04 23.76
CA ASN A 468 -24.88 -8.91 22.86
C ASN A 468 -24.34 -7.59 23.45
N LEU A 469 -24.65 -7.31 24.71
CA LEU A 469 -24.21 -6.09 25.39
C LEU A 469 -22.69 -6.01 25.44
N PHE A 470 -22.00 -7.11 25.73
CA PHE A 470 -20.55 -7.17 25.77
C PHE A 470 -19.94 -6.80 24.39
N TYR A 471 -20.46 -7.37 23.31
CA TYR A 471 -19.96 -7.05 21.96
C TYR A 471 -20.25 -5.61 21.55
N VAL A 472 -21.40 -5.05 21.93
CA VAL A 472 -21.73 -3.64 21.67
C VAL A 472 -20.77 -2.73 22.44
N ILE A 473 -20.52 -2.99 23.73
CA ILE A 473 -19.59 -2.21 24.54
C ILE A 473 -18.17 -2.32 23.99
N LEU A 474 -17.72 -3.53 23.64
CA LEU A 474 -16.39 -3.75 23.06
C LEU A 474 -16.24 -3.02 21.72
N THR A 475 -17.26 -3.06 20.86
CA THR A 475 -17.26 -2.31 19.59
C THR A 475 -17.20 -0.82 19.83
N ALA A 476 -17.98 -0.31 20.77
CA ALA A 476 -17.96 1.12 21.12
C ALA A 476 -16.59 1.53 21.68
N ALA A 477 -15.96 0.69 22.53
CA ALA A 477 -14.62 0.94 23.04
C ALA A 477 -13.58 0.95 21.91
N ILE A 478 -13.65 0.03 20.96
CA ILE A 478 -12.76 -0.01 19.79
C ILE A 478 -12.96 1.20 18.89
N LEU A 479 -14.21 1.59 18.63
CA LEU A 479 -14.49 2.81 17.86
C LEU A 479 -13.98 4.07 18.59
N PHE A 480 -14.04 4.08 19.91
CA PHE A 480 -13.51 5.20 20.70
C PHE A 480 -11.98 5.25 20.69
N VAL A 481 -11.33 4.09 20.67
CA VAL A 481 -9.86 3.96 20.52
C VAL A 481 -9.41 4.26 19.07
N THR A 482 -10.25 3.93 18.11
CA THR A 482 -10.03 4.35 16.72
C THR A 482 -10.02 5.87 16.72
N PRO A 483 -9.03 6.53 16.09
CA PRO A 483 -8.89 7.99 16.16
C PRO A 483 -10.05 8.70 15.44
N ILE A 484 -11.22 8.69 16.07
CA ILE A 484 -12.44 9.37 15.57
C ILE A 484 -12.16 10.85 15.37
N GLU A 485 -11.34 11.44 16.24
CA GLU A 485 -10.88 12.81 16.10
C GLU A 485 -10.12 13.04 14.80
N LEU A 486 -9.24 12.12 14.42
CA LEU A 486 -8.56 12.14 13.11
C LEU A 486 -9.54 11.94 11.95
N ILE A 487 -10.56 11.07 12.13
CA ILE A 487 -11.61 10.89 11.12
C ILE A 487 -12.43 12.17 11.02
N SER A 488 -12.86 12.75 12.14
CA SER A 488 -13.69 13.97 12.15
C SER A 488 -12.91 15.17 11.62
N ASN A 489 -11.69 15.38 12.07
CA ASN A 489 -10.86 16.51 11.64
C ASN A 489 -10.52 16.42 10.16
N ASN A 490 -10.16 15.23 9.67
CA ASN A 490 -9.78 15.06 8.27
C ASN A 490 -10.95 14.86 7.32
N THR A 491 -12.15 14.59 7.81
CA THR A 491 -13.33 14.33 6.97
C THR A 491 -14.37 15.43 7.01
N ILE A 492 -14.51 16.11 8.14
CA ILE A 492 -15.53 17.14 8.34
C ILE A 492 -14.92 18.56 8.31
N THR A 493 -13.70 18.71 8.81
CA THR A 493 -13.01 20.00 8.93
C THR A 493 -11.78 20.13 8.04
N SER A 494 -11.54 19.21 7.13
CA SER A 494 -10.37 19.18 6.24
C SER A 494 -10.32 20.32 5.20
N GLY A 495 -10.96 21.43 5.51
CA GLY A 495 -10.45 22.68 5.00
C GLY A 495 -9.09 22.91 5.62
N ILE A 496 -8.04 22.97 4.79
CA ILE A 496 -6.80 23.77 5.00
C ILE A 496 -6.05 23.65 6.35
N HIS A 497 -6.65 23.15 7.44
CA HIS A 497 -6.13 23.29 8.81
C HIS A 497 -5.15 22.20 9.29
N GLU A 498 -5.00 21.08 8.60
CA GLU A 498 -4.08 20.01 8.99
C GLU A 498 -3.07 19.60 7.90
N VAL A 499 -3.04 20.30 6.81
CA VAL A 499 -1.92 20.25 5.89
C VAL A 499 -0.68 20.62 6.69
N ASP A 500 0.38 19.88 6.51
CA ASP A 500 1.64 20.05 7.22
C ASP A 500 1.83 21.52 7.64
N LYS A 501 1.85 21.78 8.95
CA LYS A 501 1.90 23.13 9.53
C LYS A 501 3.12 23.96 9.05
N ARG A 502 4.06 23.29 8.37
CA ARG A 502 5.21 23.90 7.71
C ARG A 502 4.85 24.55 6.36
N LEU A 503 3.70 24.18 5.75
CA LEU A 503 3.25 24.77 4.49
C LEU A 503 2.30 25.93 4.75
N ASN A 504 2.67 27.10 4.29
CA ASN A 504 1.73 28.19 4.10
C ASN A 504 0.93 27.95 2.81
N TRP A 505 -0.24 27.36 2.95
CA TRP A 505 -1.10 27.01 1.82
C TRP A 505 -1.50 28.21 0.96
N GLN A 506 -1.75 29.34 1.59
CA GLN A 506 -2.11 30.54 0.86
C GLN A 506 -0.96 30.92 -0.08
N GLU A 507 0.24 30.88 0.42
CA GLU A 507 1.45 31.17 -0.35
C GLU A 507 1.68 30.14 -1.48
N VAL A 508 1.49 28.83 -1.22
CA VAL A 508 1.58 27.79 -2.26
C VAL A 508 0.59 28.05 -3.39
N MET A 509 -0.64 28.39 -3.07
CA MET A 509 -1.68 28.65 -4.07
C MET A 509 -1.41 29.94 -4.85
N GLU A 510 -1.04 31.02 -4.18
CA GLU A 510 -0.68 32.29 -4.82
C GLU A 510 0.51 32.13 -5.79
N GLN A 511 1.55 31.42 -5.37
CA GLN A 511 2.70 31.15 -6.24
C GLN A 511 2.34 30.24 -7.42
N THR A 512 1.51 29.23 -7.19
CA THR A 512 1.04 28.34 -8.25
C THR A 512 0.26 29.12 -9.31
N GLU A 513 -0.66 29.99 -8.90
CA GLU A 513 -1.44 30.85 -9.80
C GLU A 513 -0.54 31.79 -10.60
N ILE A 514 0.43 32.45 -9.96
CA ILE A 514 1.41 33.34 -10.61
C ILE A 514 2.20 32.58 -11.68
N ILE A 515 2.67 31.38 -11.35
CA ILE A 515 3.44 30.53 -12.26
C ILE A 515 2.56 30.12 -13.44
N GLN A 516 1.36 29.62 -13.20
CA GLN A 516 0.43 29.19 -14.24
C GLN A 516 0.08 30.33 -15.19
N GLU A 517 -0.27 31.51 -14.67
CA GLU A 517 -0.60 32.69 -15.48
C GLU A 517 0.57 33.11 -16.38
N LYS A 518 1.78 33.21 -15.82
CA LYS A 518 2.97 33.59 -16.60
C LYS A 518 3.32 32.58 -17.68
N LEU A 519 3.10 31.30 -17.42
CA LEU A 519 3.45 30.22 -18.36
C LEU A 519 2.40 30.06 -19.46
N GLU A 520 1.13 30.24 -19.15
CA GLU A 520 0.06 30.28 -20.16
C GLU A 520 0.25 31.47 -21.11
N GLN A 521 0.55 32.65 -20.57
CA GLN A 521 0.84 33.84 -21.39
C GLN A 521 2.00 33.62 -22.36
N ARG A 522 2.98 32.81 -21.99
CA ARG A 522 4.20 32.56 -22.76
C ARG A 522 4.20 31.24 -23.53
N LYS A 523 3.11 30.45 -23.47
CA LYS A 523 2.98 29.13 -24.09
C LYS A 523 4.10 28.15 -23.69
N ALA A 524 4.59 28.26 -22.47
CA ALA A 524 5.69 27.45 -21.96
C ALA A 524 5.21 26.04 -21.60
N SER A 525 6.01 25.03 -21.92
CA SER A 525 5.69 23.63 -21.65
C SER A 525 6.46 23.05 -20.48
N LYS A 526 7.58 23.68 -20.06
CA LYS A 526 8.44 23.18 -18.99
C LYS A 526 8.93 24.32 -18.08
N VAL A 527 9.07 24.02 -16.79
CA VAL A 527 9.62 24.91 -15.77
C VAL A 527 10.56 24.18 -14.86
N TRP A 528 11.65 24.82 -14.54
CA TRP A 528 12.57 24.38 -13.49
C TRP A 528 12.34 25.22 -12.25
N LEU A 529 12.13 24.54 -11.10
CA LEU A 529 11.97 25.17 -9.81
C LEU A 529 13.29 25.10 -9.07
N PHE A 530 13.82 26.25 -8.71
CA PHE A 530 15.02 26.38 -7.86
C PHE A 530 14.59 26.91 -6.51
N SER A 531 14.97 26.22 -5.43
CA SER A 531 14.67 26.67 -4.07
C SER A 531 15.86 26.58 -3.13
N ASN A 532 15.79 27.30 -2.02
CA ASN A 532 16.80 27.25 -0.96
C ASN A 532 16.48 26.16 0.07
N PRO A 533 17.25 25.05 0.16
CA PRO A 533 16.98 23.96 1.08
C PRO A 533 17.39 24.24 2.54
N GLN A 534 17.99 25.40 2.86
CA GLN A 534 18.49 25.66 4.22
C GLN A 534 17.41 25.63 5.31
N ASN A 535 16.14 25.76 4.95
CA ASN A 535 15.03 25.81 5.89
C ASN A 535 14.10 24.59 5.86
N GLY A 536 14.50 23.41 5.40
CA GLY A 536 13.73 22.16 5.50
C GLY A 536 12.26 22.19 5.02
N GLY A 537 11.65 23.37 4.95
CA GLY A 537 10.30 23.62 4.47
C GLY A 537 10.22 23.79 2.96
N ASP A 538 11.27 24.21 2.34
CA ASP A 538 11.27 24.60 0.92
C ASP A 538 11.10 23.41 -0.02
N VAL A 539 11.65 22.24 0.31
CA VAL A 539 11.50 21.03 -0.51
C VAL A 539 10.06 20.52 -0.51
N LEU A 540 9.35 20.65 0.60
CA LEU A 540 7.92 20.31 0.66
C LEU A 540 7.11 21.29 -0.18
N TYR A 541 7.44 22.56 -0.11
CA TYR A 541 6.86 23.63 -0.87
C TYR A 541 7.03 23.43 -2.38
N GLU A 542 8.26 23.14 -2.83
CA GLU A 542 8.54 22.80 -4.24
C GLU A 542 7.72 21.62 -4.72
N ASN A 543 7.66 20.55 -3.95
CA ASN A 543 6.87 19.37 -4.31
C ASN A 543 5.38 19.70 -4.42
N ALA A 544 4.87 20.57 -3.53
CA ALA A 544 3.49 21.02 -3.57
C ALA A 544 3.22 21.88 -4.82
N ILE A 545 4.07 22.86 -5.11
CA ILE A 545 3.95 23.70 -6.33
C ILE A 545 4.03 22.81 -7.57
N ARG A 546 5.04 21.94 -7.68
CA ARG A 546 5.19 21.02 -8.79
C ARG A 546 3.93 20.17 -9.01
N TYR A 547 3.37 19.66 -7.93
CA TYR A 547 2.13 18.88 -7.98
C TYR A 547 0.94 19.70 -8.48
N TYR A 548 0.78 20.94 -8.00
CA TYR A 548 -0.36 21.77 -8.39
C TYR A 548 -0.24 22.29 -9.82
N ILE A 549 0.95 22.64 -10.29
CA ILE A 549 1.19 23.07 -11.67
C ILE A 549 0.96 21.95 -12.67
N PHE A 550 1.31 20.70 -12.33
CA PHE A 550 1.13 19.55 -13.20
C PHE A 550 -0.37 19.32 -13.52
N PRO A 551 -0.82 18.98 -14.75
CA PRO A 551 -0.01 18.53 -15.89
C PRO A 551 0.32 19.67 -16.88
N THR A 552 -0.09 20.90 -16.62
CA THR A 552 0.08 22.00 -17.56
C THR A 552 1.56 22.22 -17.88
N ILE A 553 2.43 21.85 -16.93
CA ILE A 553 3.85 22.09 -17.01
C ILE A 553 4.63 20.98 -16.29
N ASN A 554 5.61 20.40 -16.97
CA ASN A 554 6.59 19.52 -16.35
C ASN A 554 7.56 20.36 -15.51
N ALA A 555 7.37 20.37 -14.19
CA ALA A 555 8.27 21.06 -13.28
C ALA A 555 9.34 20.08 -12.78
N LYS A 556 10.61 20.41 -12.98
CA LYS A 556 11.74 19.74 -12.34
C LYS A 556 12.22 20.61 -11.18
N SER A 557 12.49 19.99 -10.03
CA SER A 557 13.04 20.69 -8.86
C SER A 557 14.55 20.43 -8.74
N ILE A 558 15.29 21.44 -8.38
CA ILE A 558 16.71 21.36 -8.06
C ILE A 558 16.89 21.80 -6.62
N ASN A 559 17.35 20.88 -5.78
CA ASN A 559 17.40 21.02 -4.34
C ASN A 559 18.80 21.25 -3.80
N SER A 560 19.78 21.53 -4.64
CA SER A 560 21.17 21.58 -4.19
C SER A 560 21.88 22.86 -4.62
N TYR A 561 22.56 23.50 -3.64
CA TYR A 561 23.43 24.65 -3.83
C TYR A 561 24.90 24.30 -3.93
N LYS A 562 25.22 23.01 -4.09
CA LYS A 562 26.60 22.69 -4.44
C LYS A 562 26.84 23.20 -5.84
N GLN A 563 27.86 24.01 -6.00
CA GLN A 563 28.19 24.67 -7.26
C GLN A 563 28.22 23.70 -8.44
N GLN A 564 28.73 22.49 -8.24
CA GLN A 564 28.75 21.43 -9.25
C GLN A 564 27.37 20.97 -9.69
N GLU A 565 26.45 20.75 -8.74
CA GLU A 565 25.07 20.30 -9.05
C GLU A 565 24.28 21.39 -9.76
N LEU A 566 24.55 22.66 -9.43
CA LEU A 566 23.96 23.81 -10.10
C LEU A 566 24.51 23.97 -11.53
N GLU A 567 25.81 23.75 -11.75
CA GLU A 567 26.44 23.77 -13.07
C GLU A 567 25.90 22.66 -13.96
N ASP A 568 25.80 21.42 -13.43
CA ASP A 568 25.21 20.27 -14.13
C ASP A 568 23.75 20.52 -14.51
N ALA A 569 22.99 21.17 -13.61
CA ALA A 569 21.61 21.54 -13.85
C ALA A 569 21.47 22.61 -14.94
N LEU A 570 22.30 23.65 -14.92
CA LEU A 570 22.30 24.67 -15.95
C LEU A 570 22.76 24.13 -17.31
N GLU A 571 23.66 23.17 -17.34
CA GLU A 571 24.09 22.51 -18.57
C GLU A 571 22.96 21.66 -19.17
N LYS A 572 22.22 20.90 -18.34
CA LYS A 572 21.00 20.20 -18.74
C LYS A 572 19.92 21.16 -19.24
N LEU A 573 19.74 22.28 -18.57
CA LEU A 573 18.84 23.36 -18.97
C LEU A 573 19.14 23.90 -20.37
N LYS A 574 20.42 24.03 -20.73
CA LYS A 574 20.86 24.49 -22.07
C LYS A 574 20.62 23.44 -23.16
N GLN A 575 20.59 22.17 -22.80
CA GLN A 575 20.35 21.04 -23.75
C GLN A 575 18.85 20.77 -23.97
N GLU A 576 17.99 21.11 -23.02
CA GLU A 576 16.53 20.98 -23.17
C GLU A 576 15.99 22.27 -23.80
N GLU A 577 15.06 22.16 -24.76
CA GLU A 577 14.28 23.31 -25.27
C GLU A 577 13.40 23.85 -24.15
N LEU A 578 14.00 24.60 -23.24
CA LEU A 578 13.36 25.06 -22.04
C LEU A 578 12.95 26.49 -22.12
N SER A 579 11.87 26.71 -21.48
CA SER A 579 11.23 27.98 -21.56
C SER A 579 11.50 28.86 -20.35
N TYR A 580 11.54 28.32 -19.10
CA TYR A 580 11.60 29.16 -17.90
C TYR A 580 12.22 28.50 -16.69
N ILE A 581 12.90 29.35 -15.87
CA ILE A 581 13.34 29.04 -14.52
C ILE A 581 12.45 29.85 -13.58
N TYR A 582 11.93 29.21 -12.56
CA TYR A 582 11.27 29.85 -11.44
C TYR A 582 12.15 29.69 -10.20
N ILE A 583 12.55 30.81 -9.62
CA ILE A 583 13.42 30.86 -8.45
C ILE A 583 12.53 31.20 -7.26
N TRP A 584 12.55 30.32 -6.24
CA TRP A 584 11.84 30.52 -5.00
C TRP A 584 12.83 30.72 -3.86
N ASN A 585 12.66 31.82 -3.13
CA ASN A 585 13.43 32.15 -1.94
C ASN A 585 14.95 32.04 -2.16
N ALA A 586 15.44 32.59 -3.27
CA ALA A 586 16.85 32.66 -3.58
C ALA A 586 17.57 33.51 -2.54
N ASP A 587 18.77 33.08 -2.16
CA ASP A 587 19.70 33.96 -1.45
C ASP A 587 20.52 34.81 -2.46
N GLU A 588 21.18 35.84 -1.94
CA GLU A 588 22.00 36.74 -2.76
C GLU A 588 23.05 35.97 -3.59
N THR A 589 23.56 34.85 -3.09
CA THR A 589 24.56 34.01 -3.74
C THR A 589 23.98 33.30 -4.98
N LEU A 590 22.78 32.80 -4.88
CA LEU A 590 22.08 32.14 -6.01
C LEU A 590 21.67 33.18 -7.06
N GLU A 591 21.15 34.33 -6.64
CA GLU A 591 20.81 35.43 -7.54
C GLU A 591 22.01 35.96 -8.30
N GLU A 592 23.14 36.16 -7.61
CA GLU A 592 24.40 36.60 -8.22
C GLU A 592 24.95 35.54 -9.18
N TYR A 593 24.92 34.28 -8.79
CA TYR A 593 25.37 33.16 -9.61
C TYR A 593 24.51 32.98 -10.88
N LEU A 594 23.20 33.02 -10.77
CA LEU A 594 22.29 32.90 -11.90
C LEU A 594 22.36 34.15 -12.79
N GLY A 595 22.45 35.35 -12.22
CA GLY A 595 22.64 36.60 -12.99
C GLY A 595 23.93 36.66 -13.76
N ALA A 596 24.98 35.97 -13.32
CA ALA A 596 26.25 35.87 -14.03
C ALA A 596 26.28 34.81 -15.14
N LYS A 597 25.35 33.82 -15.11
CA LYS A 597 25.31 32.65 -16.04
C LYS A 597 24.16 32.69 -17.05
N LEU A 598 23.09 33.40 -16.74
CA LEU A 598 21.91 33.61 -17.63
C LEU A 598 22.04 34.92 -18.40
#